data_fc909b60d743be718b37c87706fb10c7
#
_entry.id   fc909b60d743be718b37c87706fb10c7
#
_cell.length_a   1.000
_cell.length_b   1.000
_cell.length_c   1.000
_cell.angle_alpha   90.00
_cell.angle_beta   90.00
_cell.angle_gamma   90.00
#
_symmetry.space_group_name_H-M   'P 1'
#
loop_
_entity.id
_entity.type
_entity.pdbx_description
1 polymer ?
#
loop_
_entity_poly.entity_id
_entity_poly.type
_entity_poly.pdbx_seq_one_letter_code
_entity_poly.pdbx_strand_id
1 'polypeptide(L)'
;MKKLSFLMLAAAMTLGFASCSNNDNPAPTPDEPQQPEEAKVVILEINVGGNKDAANKNYLYSKAITLYNNSGVPATISNWGIAIAPPLNGEATNKGYDEDGVLSYEKEKYVPALQGLWYFPGTSTIAPYSAAVISICGATDHTANGGFDLSNADFACYDPEGPYNNATYYPAPANVPSTNWLKSFRFNTSGNTWPISILSPAIFLFAAPAEVTLADYFADEANQVYTNATTSAAYKGGKIPFDWIVDGVELYNLAKLSSSTKRLPAVIDAGYGLYTSNAGYSAYRNVDKEATEAIKDNAGKLVYGYDQAVEGTSDPSDINAVASAKNGAKIVYKDNNNSTEDFHLRKTWSLK
;
A
#
# COMPACT_ATOMS: atom_id res chain seq x y z
N MET A 1 -48.55 17.43 10.36
CA MET A 1 -49.09 17.34 9.01
C MET A 1 -48.42 18.40 8.12
N LYS A 2 -47.44 18.03 7.30
CA LYS A 2 -47.05 18.71 6.06
C LYS A 2 -46.16 17.72 5.31
N LYS A 3 -46.72 17.15 4.24
CA LYS A 3 -46.09 16.25 3.31
C LYS A 3 -45.16 17.08 2.42
N LEU A 4 -43.88 16.69 2.29
CA LEU A 4 -43.00 17.21 1.27
C LEU A 4 -42.87 16.11 0.19
N SER A 5 -43.37 16.44 -0.98
CA SER A 5 -43.29 15.57 -2.16
C SER A 5 -41.95 15.74 -2.84
N PHE A 6 -41.23 14.61 -3.05
CA PHE A 6 -40.05 14.57 -3.93
C PHE A 6 -40.50 14.39 -5.38
N LEU A 7 -40.13 15.34 -6.23
CA LEU A 7 -40.32 15.27 -7.67
C LEU A 7 -39.17 14.49 -8.27
N MET A 8 -39.41 13.30 -8.80
CA MET A 8 -38.51 12.59 -9.71
C MET A 8 -38.65 13.18 -11.11
N LEU A 9 -37.55 13.70 -11.66
CA LEU A 9 -37.47 14.10 -13.06
C LEU A 9 -36.89 12.93 -13.86
N ALA A 10 -37.74 12.23 -14.57
CA ALA A 10 -37.37 11.20 -15.55
C ALA A 10 -37.08 11.90 -16.89
N ALA A 11 -35.84 11.86 -17.37
CA ALA A 11 -35.49 12.27 -18.72
C ALA A 11 -35.63 11.06 -19.66
N ALA A 12 -36.61 11.11 -20.55
CA ALA A 12 -36.79 10.12 -21.62
C ALA A 12 -35.84 10.44 -22.78
N MET A 13 -34.97 9.49 -23.16
CA MET A 13 -34.21 9.53 -24.40
C MET A 13 -35.10 9.10 -25.56
N THR A 14 -35.38 9.98 -26.50
CA THR A 14 -35.93 9.66 -27.79
C THR A 14 -34.81 9.43 -28.80
N LEU A 15 -34.70 8.21 -29.30
CA LEU A 15 -33.86 7.85 -30.45
C LEU A 15 -34.52 8.36 -31.72
N GLY A 16 -33.91 9.36 -32.37
CA GLY A 16 -34.30 9.80 -33.70
C GLY A 16 -33.28 9.32 -34.71
N PHE A 17 -33.64 8.38 -35.56
CA PHE A 17 -32.89 8.08 -36.79
C PHE A 17 -33.28 9.10 -37.87
N ALA A 18 -32.31 9.84 -38.39
CA ALA A 18 -32.45 10.54 -39.65
C ALA A 18 -31.17 10.34 -40.47
N SER A 19 -31.41 9.80 -41.66
CA SER A 19 -30.43 9.53 -42.72
C SER A 19 -30.16 10.76 -43.57
N CYS A 20 -28.95 10.77 -44.15
CA CYS A 20 -28.49 11.42 -45.38
C CYS A 20 -27.87 12.83 -45.35
N SER A 21 -26.58 12.77 -45.62
CA SER A 21 -25.76 13.65 -46.50
C SER A 21 -25.83 15.17 -46.34
N ASN A 22 -24.73 15.75 -45.84
CA ASN A 22 -23.93 16.74 -46.56
C ASN A 22 -22.70 17.12 -45.72
N ASN A 23 -21.57 17.44 -46.40
CA ASN A 23 -20.34 17.90 -45.80
C ASN A 23 -20.55 19.19 -45.00
N ASP A 24 -20.75 19.04 -43.69
CA ASP A 24 -20.52 20.11 -42.73
C ASP A 24 -19.73 19.50 -41.59
N ASN A 25 -18.47 19.95 -41.42
CA ASN A 25 -17.67 19.66 -40.25
C ASN A 25 -18.50 20.04 -38.99
N PRO A 26 -18.85 19.11 -38.08
CA PRO A 26 -19.48 19.53 -36.84
C PRO A 26 -18.49 20.41 -36.08
N ALA A 27 -18.99 21.57 -35.65
CA ALA A 27 -18.24 22.41 -34.71
C ALA A 27 -17.80 21.55 -33.53
N PRO A 28 -16.58 21.75 -32.99
CA PRO A 28 -16.12 20.98 -31.83
C PRO A 28 -17.16 21.14 -30.71
N THR A 29 -17.68 20.02 -30.21
CA THR A 29 -18.47 19.99 -29.00
C THR A 29 -17.66 20.67 -27.89
N PRO A 30 -18.25 21.61 -27.12
CA PRO A 30 -17.57 22.16 -25.95
C PRO A 30 -17.12 20.98 -25.09
N ASP A 31 -15.82 20.96 -24.71
CA ASP A 31 -15.28 19.98 -23.77
C ASP A 31 -16.19 19.94 -22.55
N GLU A 32 -16.73 18.77 -22.24
CA GLU A 32 -17.36 18.57 -20.93
C GLU A 32 -16.32 18.98 -19.88
N PRO A 33 -16.72 19.72 -18.83
CA PRO A 33 -15.79 20.10 -17.79
C PRO A 33 -15.20 18.79 -17.22
N GLN A 34 -13.91 18.55 -17.49
CA GLN A 34 -13.20 17.42 -16.92
C GLN A 34 -13.32 17.53 -15.40
N GLN A 35 -13.79 16.48 -14.76
CA GLN A 35 -13.74 16.42 -13.31
C GLN A 35 -12.29 16.62 -12.86
N PRO A 36 -12.03 17.40 -11.80
CA PRO A 36 -10.68 17.57 -11.31
C PRO A 36 -10.09 16.19 -10.99
N GLU A 37 -8.87 15.97 -11.47
CA GLU A 37 -8.13 14.74 -11.17
C GLU A 37 -7.98 14.59 -9.66
N GLU A 38 -8.32 13.42 -9.13
CA GLU A 38 -8.14 13.09 -7.72
C GLU A 38 -6.77 12.45 -7.48
N ALA A 39 -6.17 12.77 -6.34
CA ALA A 39 -4.90 12.17 -5.95
C ALA A 39 -5.08 10.67 -5.67
N LYS A 40 -4.19 9.85 -6.23
CA LYS A 40 -4.20 8.40 -6.05
C LYS A 40 -2.85 7.94 -5.50
N VAL A 41 -2.82 7.43 -4.27
CA VAL A 41 -1.60 6.90 -3.65
C VAL A 41 -1.69 5.38 -3.60
N VAL A 42 -0.61 4.73 -3.99
CA VAL A 42 -0.47 3.26 -3.97
C VAL A 42 0.79 2.84 -3.20
N ILE A 43 0.80 1.62 -2.71
CA ILE A 43 2.00 0.96 -2.22
C ILE A 43 2.80 0.51 -3.45
N LEU A 44 3.94 1.16 -3.68
CA LEU A 44 4.79 0.87 -4.85
C LEU A 44 5.70 -0.32 -4.62
N GLU A 45 6.37 -0.36 -3.47
CA GLU A 45 7.40 -1.35 -3.21
C GLU A 45 7.42 -1.76 -1.74
N ILE A 46 7.57 -3.05 -1.50
CA ILE A 46 7.65 -3.65 -0.16
C ILE A 46 8.95 -4.43 -0.06
N ASN A 47 9.83 -4.02 0.85
CA ASN A 47 10.99 -4.79 1.27
C ASN A 47 10.96 -4.96 2.79
N VAL A 48 10.53 -6.11 3.26
CA VAL A 48 10.45 -6.43 4.69
C VAL A 48 11.03 -7.82 5.01
N GLY A 49 11.49 -8.53 3.97
CA GLY A 49 12.00 -9.90 4.07
C GLY A 49 13.40 -10.01 4.67
N GLY A 50 14.13 -8.89 4.74
CA GLY A 50 15.54 -8.90 5.14
C GLY A 50 16.47 -9.42 4.05
N ASN A 51 17.75 -9.49 4.38
CA ASN A 51 18.83 -9.92 3.48
C ASN A 51 19.86 -10.77 4.22
N LYS A 52 20.89 -11.20 3.53
CA LYS A 52 22.08 -11.81 4.12
C LYS A 52 23.19 -10.78 4.26
N ASP A 53 23.91 -10.83 5.38
CA ASP A 53 25.14 -10.08 5.54
C ASP A 53 26.33 -10.79 4.83
N ALA A 54 27.51 -10.18 4.89
CA ALA A 54 28.72 -10.73 4.28
C ALA A 54 29.15 -12.09 4.88
N ALA A 55 28.72 -12.42 6.09
CA ALA A 55 28.93 -13.70 6.74
C ALA A 55 27.79 -14.71 6.47
N ASN A 56 26.90 -14.42 5.51
CA ASN A 56 25.71 -15.22 5.15
C ASN A 56 24.72 -15.39 6.33
N LYS A 57 24.72 -14.48 7.31
CA LYS A 57 23.74 -14.45 8.39
C LYS A 57 22.55 -13.58 8.00
N ASN A 58 21.37 -13.94 8.50
CA ASN A 58 20.17 -13.15 8.25
C ASN A 58 20.26 -11.77 8.93
N TYR A 59 20.03 -10.73 8.15
CA TYR A 59 19.91 -9.37 8.63
C TYR A 59 18.50 -8.85 8.36
N LEU A 60 17.78 -8.49 9.40
CA LEU A 60 16.33 -8.26 9.36
C LEU A 60 15.91 -6.80 9.58
N TYR A 61 16.86 -5.87 9.61
CA TYR A 61 16.58 -4.46 9.95
C TYR A 61 16.45 -3.55 8.72
N SER A 62 16.95 -3.98 7.56
CA SER A 62 16.76 -3.23 6.32
C SER A 62 15.36 -3.45 5.78
N LYS A 63 14.38 -2.70 6.31
CA LYS A 63 12.96 -2.84 5.97
C LYS A 63 12.34 -1.50 5.62
N ALA A 64 11.66 -1.46 4.50
CA ALA A 64 10.95 -0.27 4.08
C ALA A 64 9.72 -0.59 3.22
N ILE A 65 8.83 0.38 3.13
CA ILE A 65 7.69 0.44 2.23
C ILE A 65 7.77 1.76 1.48
N THR A 66 7.58 1.73 0.17
CA THR A 66 7.47 2.94 -0.64
C THR A 66 6.02 3.19 -1.02
N LEU A 67 5.53 4.38 -0.71
CA LEU A 67 4.29 4.92 -1.25
C LEU A 67 4.60 5.68 -2.55
N TYR A 68 3.62 5.75 -3.43
CA TYR A 68 3.74 6.48 -4.69
C TYR A 68 2.46 7.24 -5.01
N ASN A 69 2.59 8.50 -5.34
CA ASN A 69 1.48 9.27 -5.87
C ASN A 69 1.31 8.98 -7.36
N ASN A 70 0.36 8.13 -7.67
CA ASN A 70 0.06 7.60 -9.01
C ASN A 70 -0.86 8.53 -9.82
N SER A 71 -0.75 9.85 -9.59
CA SER A 71 -1.60 10.87 -10.21
C SER A 71 -0.83 12.14 -10.58
N GLY A 72 -1.45 12.98 -11.42
CA GLY A 72 -0.90 14.26 -11.86
C GLY A 72 -1.07 15.42 -10.88
N VAL A 73 -1.71 15.19 -9.73
CA VAL A 73 -1.95 16.21 -8.70
C VAL A 73 -1.26 15.85 -7.38
N PRO A 74 -0.90 16.83 -6.53
CA PRO A 74 -0.28 16.53 -5.23
C PRO A 74 -1.23 15.72 -4.34
N ALA A 75 -0.71 14.66 -3.72
CA ALA A 75 -1.45 13.85 -2.74
C ALA A 75 -1.18 14.33 -1.32
N THR A 76 -2.23 14.69 -0.61
CA THR A 76 -2.14 15.07 0.81
C THR A 76 -2.31 13.82 1.68
N ILE A 77 -1.30 13.53 2.49
CA ILE A 77 -1.34 12.48 3.51
C ILE A 77 -1.68 13.16 4.83
N SER A 78 -2.89 12.94 5.34
CA SER A 78 -3.33 13.44 6.62
C SER A 78 -4.24 12.39 7.26
N ASN A 79 -3.97 12.04 8.51
CA ASN A 79 -4.72 11.02 9.24
C ASN A 79 -4.64 9.61 8.62
N TRP A 80 -3.49 9.29 8.02
CA TRP A 80 -3.23 8.02 7.38
C TRP A 80 -2.50 7.07 8.32
N GLY A 81 -2.61 5.76 8.04
CA GLY A 81 -1.84 4.74 8.75
C GLY A 81 -1.54 3.52 7.90
N ILE A 82 -0.60 2.72 8.42
CA ILE A 82 -0.17 1.45 7.81
C ILE A 82 -0.41 0.34 8.83
N ALA A 83 -1.05 -0.72 8.39
CA ALA A 83 -1.37 -1.88 9.21
C ALA A 83 -1.08 -3.19 8.48
N ILE A 84 -1.11 -4.29 9.24
CA ILE A 84 -1.01 -5.65 8.71
C ILE A 84 -2.29 -6.42 9.04
N ALA A 85 -2.77 -7.21 8.07
CA ALA A 85 -3.94 -8.06 8.26
C ALA A 85 -3.56 -9.39 8.95
N PRO A 86 -4.43 -9.91 9.86
CA PRO A 86 -4.22 -11.21 10.52
C PRO A 86 -4.56 -12.39 9.60
N PRO A 87 -3.96 -13.57 9.85
CA PRO A 87 -2.85 -13.84 10.75
C PRO A 87 -1.53 -13.24 10.26
N LEU A 88 -0.51 -13.21 11.15
CA LEU A 88 0.80 -12.61 10.87
C LEU A 88 1.43 -13.13 9.58
N ASN A 89 1.28 -14.42 9.28
CA ASN A 89 1.79 -15.06 8.06
C ASN A 89 0.65 -15.70 7.29
N GLY A 90 0.69 -15.64 5.96
CA GLY A 90 -0.24 -16.34 5.09
C GLY A 90 -0.25 -17.86 5.28
N GLU A 91 0.85 -18.42 5.78
CA GLU A 91 1.02 -19.85 6.07
C GLU A 91 0.35 -20.29 7.40
N ALA A 92 -0.03 -19.34 8.26
CA ALA A 92 -0.72 -19.66 9.50
C ALA A 92 -2.20 -19.94 9.21
N THR A 93 -2.82 -20.83 10.02
CA THR A 93 -4.26 -21.08 9.92
C THR A 93 -5.02 -19.76 10.13
N ASN A 94 -5.73 -19.32 9.11
CA ASN A 94 -6.58 -18.14 9.21
C ASN A 94 -7.91 -18.52 9.88
N LYS A 95 -8.09 -18.07 11.12
CA LYS A 95 -9.31 -18.28 11.91
C LYS A 95 -10.42 -17.25 11.58
N GLY A 96 -10.15 -16.33 10.69
CA GLY A 96 -11.11 -15.33 10.23
C GLY A 96 -12.13 -15.85 9.22
N TYR A 97 -11.95 -17.04 8.66
CA TYR A 97 -12.94 -17.65 7.76
C TYR A 97 -14.10 -18.23 8.55
N ASP A 98 -15.31 -18.00 8.07
CA ASP A 98 -16.53 -18.63 8.55
C ASP A 98 -16.80 -19.98 7.86
N GLU A 99 -17.95 -20.59 8.18
CA GLU A 99 -18.36 -21.89 7.62
C GLU A 99 -18.60 -21.86 6.10
N ASP A 100 -18.90 -20.69 5.54
CA ASP A 100 -19.09 -20.47 4.11
C ASP A 100 -17.78 -20.21 3.37
N GLY A 101 -16.65 -20.16 4.07
CA GLY A 101 -15.35 -19.85 3.51
C GLY A 101 -15.16 -18.36 3.18
N VAL A 102 -15.89 -17.47 3.82
CA VAL A 102 -15.78 -16.01 3.71
C VAL A 102 -15.08 -15.46 4.94
N LEU A 103 -14.25 -14.44 4.77
CA LEU A 103 -13.65 -13.74 5.90
C LEU A 103 -14.75 -13.04 6.71
N SER A 104 -14.88 -13.37 7.99
CA SER A 104 -15.96 -12.85 8.83
C SER A 104 -16.00 -11.34 8.90
N TYR A 105 -14.82 -10.69 8.95
CA TYR A 105 -14.67 -9.24 8.95
C TYR A 105 -15.02 -8.59 7.60
N GLU A 106 -15.06 -9.35 6.50
CA GLU A 106 -15.55 -8.86 5.22
C GLU A 106 -17.05 -8.56 5.28
N LYS A 107 -17.83 -9.40 5.95
CA LYS A 107 -19.27 -9.18 6.17
C LYS A 107 -19.54 -7.91 6.98
N GLU A 108 -18.67 -7.61 7.93
CA GLU A 108 -18.76 -6.43 8.80
C GLU A 108 -18.09 -5.18 8.19
N LYS A 109 -17.50 -5.29 6.98
CA LYS A 109 -16.87 -4.20 6.22
C LYS A 109 -15.69 -3.52 6.91
N TYR A 110 -14.79 -4.30 7.51
CA TYR A 110 -13.52 -3.82 8.04
C TYR A 110 -12.38 -4.82 7.79
N VAL A 111 -11.14 -4.35 7.88
CA VAL A 111 -9.95 -5.21 7.98
C VAL A 111 -9.36 -5.02 9.38
N PRO A 112 -9.08 -6.11 10.12
CA PRO A 112 -8.39 -5.98 11.39
C PRO A 112 -6.93 -5.56 11.21
N ALA A 113 -6.49 -4.54 11.96
CA ALA A 113 -5.06 -4.23 12.12
C ALA A 113 -4.50 -5.12 13.24
N LEU A 114 -3.66 -6.10 12.88
CA LEU A 114 -3.14 -7.09 13.83
C LEU A 114 -2.18 -6.45 14.85
N GLN A 115 -2.50 -6.57 16.14
CA GLN A 115 -1.70 -6.18 17.31
C GLN A 115 -1.35 -4.68 17.40
N GLY A 116 -1.32 -3.96 16.31
CA GLY A 116 -1.01 -2.53 16.27
C GLY A 116 -0.72 -2.02 14.87
N LEU A 117 -0.40 -0.76 14.79
CA LEU A 117 -0.19 -0.04 13.53
C LEU A 117 0.76 1.15 13.72
N TRP A 118 1.19 1.72 12.60
CA TRP A 118 1.85 3.01 12.54
C TRP A 118 0.97 4.02 11.82
N TYR A 119 0.97 5.29 12.26
CA TYR A 119 0.18 6.34 11.64
C TYR A 119 0.97 7.65 11.52
N PHE A 120 0.59 8.45 10.54
CA PHE A 120 1.24 9.72 10.23
C PHE A 120 0.75 10.78 11.24
N PRO A 121 1.67 11.48 11.95
CA PRO A 121 1.30 12.37 13.04
C PRO A 121 0.73 13.72 12.60
N GLY A 122 0.86 14.05 11.32
CA GLY A 122 0.48 15.34 10.76
C GLY A 122 0.15 15.25 9.29
N THR A 123 0.16 16.40 8.62
CA THR A 123 -0.10 16.51 7.20
C THR A 123 1.21 16.57 6.43
N SER A 124 1.34 15.71 5.42
CA SER A 124 2.45 15.67 4.47
C SER A 124 1.92 15.64 3.05
N THR A 125 2.78 15.93 2.08
CA THR A 125 2.39 15.92 0.66
C THR A 125 3.36 15.07 -0.14
N ILE A 126 2.84 14.16 -0.97
CA ILE A 126 3.62 13.48 -2.01
C ILE A 126 3.35 14.20 -3.32
N ALA A 127 4.42 14.69 -3.97
CA ALA A 127 4.32 15.37 -5.25
C ALA A 127 3.74 14.43 -6.35
N PRO A 128 3.18 14.97 -7.44
CA PRO A 128 2.70 14.16 -8.56
C PRO A 128 3.78 13.22 -9.09
N TYR A 129 3.40 11.97 -9.37
CA TYR A 129 4.29 10.93 -9.91
C TYR A 129 5.60 10.78 -9.12
N SER A 130 5.52 10.87 -7.81
CA SER A 130 6.68 10.81 -6.91
C SER A 130 6.50 9.77 -5.83
N ALA A 131 7.63 9.22 -5.36
CA ALA A 131 7.69 8.24 -4.30
C ALA A 131 7.99 8.86 -2.95
N ALA A 132 7.54 8.20 -1.87
CA ALA A 132 7.89 8.50 -0.49
C ALA A 132 8.23 7.21 0.25
N VAL A 133 9.46 7.12 0.77
CA VAL A 133 9.98 5.93 1.46
C VAL A 133 9.70 6.02 2.95
N ILE A 134 9.15 4.95 3.51
CA ILE A 134 8.93 4.75 4.94
C ILE A 134 9.92 3.68 5.44
N SER A 135 10.87 4.07 6.26
CA SER A 135 11.72 3.11 6.95
C SER A 135 10.97 2.46 8.11
N ILE A 136 10.91 1.12 8.12
CA ILE A 136 10.18 0.36 9.14
C ILE A 136 11.06 0.03 10.35
N CYS A 137 12.34 -0.26 10.13
CA CYS A 137 13.26 -0.66 11.19
C CYS A 137 14.53 0.19 11.13
N GLY A 138 14.45 1.41 11.68
CA GLY A 138 15.59 2.33 11.72
C GLY A 138 15.89 3.01 10.38
N ALA A 139 15.70 4.33 10.33
CA ALA A 139 16.07 5.16 9.20
C ALA A 139 17.59 5.44 9.26
N THR A 140 18.40 4.41 9.00
CA THR A 140 19.86 4.41 9.06
C THR A 140 20.43 3.75 7.80
N ASP A 141 21.75 3.85 7.63
CA ASP A 141 22.48 3.12 6.59
C ASP A 141 22.68 1.65 7.02
N HIS A 142 22.06 0.73 6.28
CA HIS A 142 22.17 -0.73 6.49
C HIS A 142 23.14 -1.42 5.51
N THR A 143 23.87 -0.68 4.68
CA THR A 143 24.71 -1.22 3.60
C THR A 143 25.85 -2.08 4.13
N ALA A 144 26.40 -1.76 5.29
CA ALA A 144 27.44 -2.56 5.94
C ALA A 144 27.02 -3.99 6.27
N ASN A 145 25.70 -4.24 6.34
CA ASN A 145 25.10 -5.56 6.56
C ASN A 145 24.40 -6.11 5.31
N GLY A 146 24.76 -5.62 4.12
CA GLY A 146 24.17 -6.04 2.84
C GLY A 146 22.75 -5.54 2.61
N GLY A 147 22.25 -4.65 3.45
CA GLY A 147 20.95 -3.99 3.29
C GLY A 147 21.04 -2.72 2.44
N PHE A 148 20.09 -1.81 2.64
CA PHE A 148 19.98 -0.56 1.88
C PHE A 148 20.31 0.65 2.78
N ASP A 149 20.71 1.75 2.19
CA ASP A 149 20.79 3.03 2.89
C ASP A 149 19.39 3.65 3.00
N LEU A 150 18.82 3.61 4.20
CA LEU A 150 17.53 4.21 4.55
C LEU A 150 17.69 5.49 5.38
N SER A 151 18.92 6.01 5.53
CA SER A 151 19.20 7.21 6.34
C SER A 151 18.45 8.46 5.86
N ASN A 152 18.10 8.52 4.59
CA ASN A 152 17.37 9.61 3.96
C ASN A 152 15.92 9.20 3.54
N ALA A 153 15.31 8.26 4.26
CA ALA A 153 13.89 7.96 4.08
C ALA A 153 13.02 9.21 4.32
N ASP A 154 11.87 9.30 3.67
CA ASP A 154 10.96 10.44 3.87
C ASP A 154 10.26 10.37 5.23
N PHE A 155 9.97 9.15 5.68
CA PHE A 155 9.32 8.85 6.95
C PHE A 155 10.05 7.73 7.69
N ALA A 156 9.93 7.74 9.01
CA ALA A 156 10.49 6.69 9.86
C ALA A 156 9.46 6.18 10.87
N CYS A 157 9.35 4.87 11.00
CA CYS A 157 8.67 4.25 12.13
C CYS A 157 9.54 4.44 13.38
N TYR A 158 9.38 5.59 14.03
CA TYR A 158 10.11 5.96 15.23
C TYR A 158 9.20 6.74 16.18
N ASP A 159 8.88 6.13 17.31
CA ASP A 159 8.00 6.68 18.34
C ASP A 159 8.56 6.35 19.72
N PRO A 160 9.52 7.16 20.22
CA PRO A 160 10.26 6.86 21.46
C PRO A 160 9.36 6.86 22.71
N GLU A 161 8.23 7.56 22.66
CA GLU A 161 7.25 7.63 23.75
C GLU A 161 6.08 6.65 23.55
N GLY A 162 5.99 6.03 22.36
CA GLY A 162 4.93 5.11 21.99
C GLY A 162 5.22 3.66 22.43
N PRO A 163 4.27 2.76 22.15
CA PRO A 163 4.39 1.35 22.52
C PRO A 163 5.45 0.58 21.73
N TYR A 164 5.79 1.01 20.50
CA TYR A 164 6.82 0.40 19.67
C TYR A 164 8.12 1.22 19.74
N ASN A 165 8.84 1.06 20.84
CA ASN A 165 10.02 1.86 21.19
C ASN A 165 11.30 1.05 21.41
N ASN A 166 11.39 -0.15 20.85
CA ASN A 166 12.60 -0.95 20.94
C ASN A 166 13.75 -0.28 20.18
N ALA A 167 14.77 0.23 20.90
CA ALA A 167 15.85 1.02 20.30
C ALA A 167 16.73 0.22 19.31
N THR A 168 16.73 -1.12 19.37
CA THR A 168 17.43 -1.94 18.38
C THR A 168 16.67 -2.01 17.05
N TYR A 169 15.35 -2.07 17.12
CA TYR A 169 14.49 -2.08 15.92
C TYR A 169 14.23 -0.69 15.38
N TYR A 170 14.11 0.31 16.25
CA TYR A 170 13.76 1.68 15.91
C TYR A 170 14.80 2.64 16.51
N PRO A 171 16.05 2.63 16.03
CA PRO A 171 17.04 3.63 16.43
C PRO A 171 16.60 5.02 15.98
N ALA A 172 17.01 6.04 16.72
CA ALA A 172 16.70 7.43 16.39
C ALA A 172 17.19 7.79 14.98
N PRO A 173 16.32 8.27 14.09
CA PRO A 173 16.72 8.66 12.74
C PRO A 173 17.52 9.96 12.78
N ALA A 174 18.66 9.97 12.06
CA ALA A 174 19.52 11.15 12.03
C ALA A 174 19.05 12.22 11.03
N ASN A 175 18.53 11.79 9.88
CA ASN A 175 18.22 12.69 8.76
C ASN A 175 16.72 12.86 8.49
N VAL A 176 15.83 12.08 9.13
CA VAL A 176 14.39 12.22 8.99
C VAL A 176 13.90 13.24 10.01
N PRO A 177 13.26 14.34 9.58
CA PRO A 177 12.76 15.35 10.51
C PRO A 177 11.68 14.78 11.43
N SER A 178 11.60 15.28 12.66
CA SER A 178 10.67 14.76 13.68
C SER A 178 9.19 14.89 13.29
N THR A 179 8.85 15.80 12.41
CA THR A 179 7.50 15.92 11.82
C THR A 179 7.10 14.71 10.98
N ASN A 180 8.08 13.93 10.54
CA ASN A 180 7.91 12.75 9.67
C ASN A 180 8.17 11.43 10.44
N TRP A 181 8.26 11.48 11.77
CA TRP A 181 8.30 10.28 12.59
C TRP A 181 6.89 9.77 12.81
N LEU A 182 6.60 8.57 12.32
CA LEU A 182 5.30 7.95 12.51
C LEU A 182 5.09 7.65 13.99
N LYS A 183 3.84 7.78 14.42
CA LYS A 183 3.37 7.39 15.73
C LYS A 183 2.85 5.96 15.71
N SER A 184 2.94 5.28 16.83
CA SER A 184 2.51 3.89 16.95
C SER A 184 1.30 3.74 17.87
N PHE A 185 0.42 2.80 17.52
CA PHE A 185 -0.65 2.34 18.39
C PHE A 185 -0.56 0.83 18.57
N ARG A 186 -0.83 0.33 19.78
CA ARG A 186 -0.76 -1.08 20.11
C ARG A 186 -2.04 -1.53 20.81
N PHE A 187 -2.65 -2.59 20.29
CA PHE A 187 -3.87 -3.19 20.83
C PHE A 187 -3.59 -4.29 21.87
N ASN A 188 -2.47 -4.99 21.73
CA ASN A 188 -2.06 -6.00 22.69
C ASN A 188 -1.33 -5.40 23.90
N THR A 189 -1.14 -6.19 24.95
CA THR A 189 -0.54 -5.72 26.20
C THR A 189 0.97 -5.97 26.30
N SER A 190 1.58 -6.61 25.30
CA SER A 190 2.98 -7.03 25.36
C SER A 190 3.69 -6.82 24.02
N GLY A 191 5.03 -6.71 24.10
CA GLY A 191 5.89 -6.48 22.96
C GLY A 191 6.09 -4.97 22.68
N ASN A 192 7.32 -4.61 22.31
CA ASN A 192 7.72 -3.25 21.97
C ASN A 192 8.25 -3.15 20.54
N THR A 193 7.88 -4.13 19.70
CA THR A 193 8.15 -4.17 18.26
C THR A 193 6.88 -4.49 17.51
N TRP A 194 6.67 -3.80 16.38
CA TRP A 194 5.55 -4.09 15.49
C TRP A 194 5.76 -5.43 14.78
N PRO A 195 4.81 -6.36 14.84
CA PRO A 195 4.95 -7.65 14.21
C PRO A 195 4.73 -7.53 12.71
N ILE A 196 5.79 -7.54 11.92
CA ILE A 196 5.70 -7.60 10.46
C ILE A 196 6.36 -8.88 9.96
N SER A 197 5.61 -9.69 9.22
CA SER A 197 6.12 -10.94 8.65
C SER A 197 7.24 -10.66 7.65
N ILE A 198 8.33 -11.43 7.77
CA ILE A 198 9.39 -11.45 6.77
C ILE A 198 9.12 -12.45 5.64
N LEU A 199 8.13 -13.32 5.80
CA LEU A 199 7.83 -14.41 4.88
C LEU A 199 6.68 -14.08 3.93
N SER A 200 5.56 -13.66 4.48
CA SER A 200 4.31 -13.48 3.76
C SER A 200 3.48 -12.38 4.42
N PRO A 201 3.86 -11.09 4.30
CA PRO A 201 3.08 -10.00 4.87
C PRO A 201 1.79 -9.77 4.08
N ALA A 202 0.74 -9.30 4.76
CA ALA A 202 -0.41 -8.64 4.17
C ALA A 202 -0.49 -7.24 4.75
N ILE A 203 -0.18 -6.24 3.95
CA ILE A 203 -0.02 -4.85 4.38
C ILE A 203 -1.11 -4.04 3.73
N PHE A 204 -1.70 -3.11 4.46
CA PHE A 204 -2.64 -2.16 3.89
C PHE A 204 -2.42 -0.75 4.43
N LEU A 205 -2.69 0.21 3.55
CA LEU A 205 -2.65 1.64 3.79
C LEU A 205 -4.10 2.12 3.98
N PHE A 206 -4.34 2.99 4.96
CA PHE A 206 -5.66 3.55 5.18
C PHE A 206 -5.59 5.06 5.47
N ALA A 207 -6.68 5.76 5.19
CA ALA A 207 -6.89 7.17 5.44
C ALA A 207 -8.20 7.33 6.21
N ALA A 208 -8.12 7.70 7.48
CA ALA A 208 -9.32 8.00 8.25
C ALA A 208 -9.87 9.40 7.90
N PRO A 209 -11.19 9.62 8.00
CA PRO A 209 -11.79 10.94 7.85
C PRO A 209 -11.15 12.00 8.76
N ALA A 210 -11.14 13.25 8.32
CA ALA A 210 -10.43 14.33 9.01
C ALA A 210 -10.96 14.60 10.43
N GLU A 211 -12.22 14.32 10.69
CA GLU A 211 -12.87 14.44 11.99
C GLU A 211 -12.52 13.33 12.98
N VAL A 212 -11.88 12.26 12.53
CA VAL A 212 -11.49 11.13 13.37
C VAL A 212 -10.11 11.39 13.98
N THR A 213 -10.01 11.31 15.30
CA THR A 213 -8.73 11.21 15.99
C THR A 213 -8.37 9.73 16.10
N LEU A 214 -7.34 9.27 15.37
CA LEU A 214 -6.97 7.85 15.33
C LEU A 214 -6.67 7.26 16.72
N ALA A 215 -6.00 8.03 17.59
CA ALA A 215 -5.71 7.58 18.95
C ALA A 215 -6.99 7.32 19.75
N ASP A 216 -7.99 8.22 19.67
CA ASP A 216 -9.27 8.08 20.36
C ASP A 216 -10.10 6.96 19.74
N TYR A 217 -10.13 6.86 18.41
CA TYR A 217 -10.83 5.79 17.70
C TYR A 217 -10.35 4.42 18.15
N PHE A 218 -9.05 4.20 18.20
CA PHE A 218 -8.49 2.91 18.60
C PHE A 218 -8.48 2.67 20.11
N ALA A 219 -8.61 3.72 20.93
CA ALA A 219 -8.79 3.56 22.37
C ALA A 219 -10.20 3.06 22.72
N ASP A 220 -11.20 3.30 21.88
CA ASP A 220 -12.55 2.77 22.06
C ASP A 220 -12.55 1.25 21.79
N GLU A 221 -12.98 0.47 22.79
CA GLU A 221 -13.07 -0.99 22.71
C GLU A 221 -14.06 -1.49 21.63
N ALA A 222 -15.05 -0.68 21.25
CA ALA A 222 -15.98 -0.99 20.18
C ALA A 222 -15.29 -1.11 18.80
N ASN A 223 -14.18 -0.39 18.63
CA ASN A 223 -13.33 -0.39 17.43
C ASN A 223 -12.18 -1.41 17.53
N GLN A 224 -12.22 -2.30 18.51
CA GLN A 224 -11.23 -3.37 18.67
C GLN A 224 -11.88 -4.73 18.44
N VAL A 225 -11.05 -5.72 18.06
CA VAL A 225 -11.52 -7.07 17.75
C VAL A 225 -10.45 -8.10 18.13
N TYR A 226 -10.89 -9.30 18.48
CA TYR A 226 -9.99 -10.44 18.59
C TYR A 226 -9.89 -11.14 17.23
N THR A 227 -8.69 -11.22 16.68
CA THR A 227 -8.39 -11.79 15.36
C THR A 227 -8.21 -13.31 15.38
N ASN A 228 -8.53 -13.95 16.48
CA ASN A 228 -8.52 -15.39 16.67
C ASN A 228 -9.72 -15.78 17.57
N ALA A 229 -10.11 -17.05 17.54
CA ALA A 229 -11.17 -17.61 18.38
C ALA A 229 -10.89 -17.52 19.89
N THR A 230 -9.68 -17.14 20.30
CA THR A 230 -9.31 -16.91 21.70
C THR A 230 -9.30 -15.42 22.03
N THR A 231 -9.76 -15.06 23.22
CA THR A 231 -9.69 -13.68 23.74
C THR A 231 -8.29 -13.34 24.28
N SER A 232 -7.24 -13.96 23.76
CA SER A 232 -5.87 -13.64 24.13
C SER A 232 -5.47 -12.28 23.58
N ALA A 233 -4.90 -11.44 24.44
CA ALA A 233 -4.42 -10.11 24.07
C ALA A 233 -3.43 -10.12 22.90
N ALA A 234 -2.71 -11.22 22.68
CA ALA A 234 -1.80 -11.39 21.54
C ALA A 234 -2.51 -11.35 20.18
N TYR A 235 -3.82 -11.54 20.14
CA TYR A 235 -4.65 -11.51 18.92
C TYR A 235 -5.61 -10.32 18.89
N LYS A 236 -5.42 -9.34 19.75
CA LYS A 236 -6.22 -8.11 19.72
C LYS A 236 -5.75 -7.22 18.56
N GLY A 237 -6.69 -6.63 17.85
CA GLY A 237 -6.46 -5.74 16.72
C GLY A 237 -7.48 -4.62 16.66
N GLY A 238 -7.25 -3.63 15.81
CA GLY A 238 -8.19 -2.55 15.56
C GLY A 238 -8.98 -2.77 14.28
N LYS A 239 -10.24 -2.40 14.28
CA LYS A 239 -11.10 -2.43 13.08
C LYS A 239 -10.78 -1.22 12.19
N ILE A 240 -10.39 -1.47 10.95
CA ILE A 240 -10.22 -0.43 9.94
C ILE A 240 -11.35 -0.58 8.92
N PRO A 241 -12.30 0.37 8.83
CA PRO A 241 -13.39 0.33 7.86
C PRO A 241 -12.90 0.23 6.42
N PHE A 242 -13.64 -0.45 5.54
CA PHE A 242 -13.25 -0.63 4.14
C PHE A 242 -13.12 0.69 3.39
N ASP A 243 -13.99 1.65 3.66
CA ASP A 243 -13.99 2.98 3.07
C ASP A 243 -12.80 3.85 3.48
N TRP A 244 -12.05 3.43 4.50
CA TRP A 244 -10.79 4.08 4.86
C TRP A 244 -9.59 3.46 4.14
N ILE A 245 -9.72 2.27 3.54
CA ILE A 245 -8.57 1.58 2.93
C ILE A 245 -8.25 2.22 1.58
N VAL A 246 -7.02 2.65 1.44
CA VAL A 246 -6.49 3.32 0.25
C VAL A 246 -5.88 2.30 -0.71
N ASP A 247 -5.10 1.35 -0.18
CA ASP A 247 -4.46 0.29 -0.96
C ASP A 247 -4.11 -0.89 -0.04
N GLY A 248 -4.11 -2.11 -0.59
CA GLY A 248 -3.74 -3.32 0.12
C GLY A 248 -2.92 -4.25 -0.74
N VAL A 249 -1.89 -4.86 -0.14
CA VAL A 249 -0.99 -5.78 -0.82
C VAL A 249 -0.81 -7.03 0.02
N GLU A 250 -1.16 -8.18 -0.55
CA GLU A 250 -0.93 -9.47 0.08
C GLU A 250 0.20 -10.21 -0.62
N LEU A 251 1.18 -10.67 0.15
CA LEU A 251 2.34 -11.38 -0.35
C LEU A 251 2.38 -12.80 0.20
N TYR A 252 2.65 -13.77 -0.66
CA TYR A 252 2.84 -15.17 -0.29
C TYR A 252 4.29 -15.60 -0.47
N ASN A 253 4.79 -16.34 0.49
CA ASN A 253 6.11 -16.97 0.41
C ASN A 253 6.14 -17.95 -0.77
N LEU A 254 7.05 -17.72 -1.72
CA LEU A 254 7.23 -18.56 -2.90
C LEU A 254 7.40 -20.05 -2.55
N ALA A 255 8.06 -20.37 -1.44
CA ALA A 255 8.29 -21.75 -1.00
C ALA A 255 7.04 -22.39 -0.34
N LYS A 256 5.96 -21.65 -0.12
CA LYS A 256 4.78 -22.06 0.66
C LYS A 256 3.44 -21.68 0.02
N LEU A 257 3.41 -21.48 -1.30
CA LEU A 257 2.20 -21.04 -2.00
C LEU A 257 0.98 -21.92 -1.73
N SER A 258 1.14 -23.25 -1.78
CA SER A 258 0.04 -24.20 -1.60
C SER A 258 -0.55 -24.25 -0.19
N SER A 259 0.14 -23.70 0.81
CA SER A 259 -0.31 -23.64 2.21
C SER A 259 -0.72 -22.24 2.63
N SER A 260 -0.57 -21.25 1.76
CA SER A 260 -0.93 -19.86 2.07
C SER A 260 -2.42 -19.60 1.88
N THR A 261 -2.99 -18.77 2.75
CA THR A 261 -4.40 -18.39 2.72
C THR A 261 -4.56 -16.88 2.72
N LYS A 262 -5.62 -16.39 2.05
CA LYS A 262 -5.96 -14.98 1.95
C LYS A 262 -6.29 -14.36 3.31
N ARG A 263 -5.94 -13.09 3.48
CA ARG A 263 -6.19 -12.26 4.65
C ARG A 263 -6.84 -10.92 4.28
N LEU A 264 -6.59 -10.42 3.07
CA LEU A 264 -7.30 -9.25 2.56
C LEU A 264 -8.54 -9.70 1.77
N PRO A 265 -9.70 -9.07 1.99
CA PRO A 265 -10.89 -9.27 1.17
C PRO A 265 -10.62 -8.95 -0.31
N ALA A 266 -11.29 -9.67 -1.22
CA ALA A 266 -11.07 -9.52 -2.66
C ALA A 266 -11.35 -8.10 -3.19
N VAL A 267 -12.23 -7.36 -2.53
CA VAL A 267 -12.51 -5.94 -2.87
C VAL A 267 -11.31 -5.02 -2.59
N ILE A 268 -10.36 -5.44 -1.73
CA ILE A 268 -9.15 -4.68 -1.39
C ILE A 268 -7.96 -5.25 -2.17
N ASP A 269 -7.81 -6.58 -2.18
CA ASP A 269 -6.78 -7.28 -2.95
C ASP A 269 -7.28 -8.68 -3.31
N ALA A 270 -7.66 -8.89 -4.57
CA ALA A 270 -8.18 -10.18 -5.06
C ALA A 270 -7.08 -11.25 -5.22
N GLY A 271 -5.81 -10.83 -5.34
CA GLY A 271 -4.68 -11.69 -5.62
C GLY A 271 -3.68 -11.84 -4.48
N TYR A 272 -2.48 -12.24 -4.85
CA TYR A 272 -1.30 -12.23 -4.00
C TYR A 272 -0.04 -12.06 -4.85
N GLY A 273 0.91 -11.27 -4.38
CA GLY A 273 2.25 -11.21 -4.96
C GLY A 273 3.15 -12.32 -4.40
N LEU A 274 4.19 -12.67 -5.16
CA LEU A 274 5.22 -13.60 -4.70
C LEU A 274 6.21 -12.90 -3.78
N TYR A 275 6.74 -13.63 -2.78
CA TYR A 275 7.72 -13.08 -1.86
C TYR A 275 8.76 -14.12 -1.43
N THR A 276 9.94 -13.63 -1.04
CA THR A 276 11.04 -14.47 -0.55
C THR A 276 11.79 -13.73 0.55
N SER A 277 11.98 -14.39 1.70
CA SER A 277 12.74 -13.83 2.82
C SER A 277 14.25 -13.99 2.65
N ASN A 278 15.01 -13.11 3.32
CA ASN A 278 16.47 -13.14 3.42
C ASN A 278 17.23 -13.09 2.08
N ALA A 279 16.58 -12.66 1.01
CA ALA A 279 17.18 -12.57 -0.32
C ALA A 279 17.50 -11.12 -0.74
N GLY A 280 17.07 -10.14 0.04
CA GLY A 280 17.17 -8.72 -0.33
C GLY A 280 16.21 -8.33 -1.45
N TYR A 281 15.28 -9.22 -1.85
CA TYR A 281 14.28 -8.93 -2.86
C TYR A 281 13.18 -8.03 -2.34
N SER A 282 12.55 -7.30 -3.25
CA SER A 282 11.34 -6.53 -2.95
C SER A 282 10.17 -7.00 -3.83
N ALA A 283 8.94 -6.85 -3.33
CA ALA A 283 7.76 -6.87 -4.18
C ALA A 283 7.60 -5.47 -4.77
N TYR A 284 7.61 -5.36 -6.09
CA TYR A 284 7.58 -4.09 -6.82
C TYR A 284 6.37 -4.06 -7.75
N ARG A 285 5.67 -2.93 -7.76
CA ARG A 285 4.43 -2.77 -8.54
C ARG A 285 4.75 -2.65 -10.03
N ASN A 286 4.00 -3.37 -10.86
CA ASN A 286 4.10 -3.37 -12.31
C ASN A 286 3.69 -2.03 -12.90
N VAL A 287 4.35 -1.62 -13.96
CA VAL A 287 3.98 -0.40 -14.69
C VAL A 287 2.72 -0.66 -15.52
N ASP A 288 1.79 0.29 -15.48
CA ASP A 288 0.73 0.39 -16.48
C ASP A 288 1.34 1.02 -17.74
N LYS A 289 1.64 0.15 -18.70
CA LYS A 289 2.31 0.54 -19.95
C LYS A 289 1.49 1.54 -20.74
N GLU A 290 0.21 1.24 -20.93
CA GLU A 290 -0.68 2.05 -21.76
C GLU A 290 -0.86 3.46 -21.15
N ALA A 291 -1.16 3.53 -19.87
CA ALA A 291 -1.31 4.80 -19.18
C ALA A 291 0.00 5.61 -19.14
N THR A 292 1.15 4.93 -18.95
CA THR A 292 2.47 5.58 -18.93
C THR A 292 2.84 6.12 -20.29
N GLU A 293 2.65 5.38 -21.38
CA GLU A 293 2.94 5.78 -22.75
C GLU A 293 1.99 6.90 -23.24
N ALA A 294 0.76 6.95 -22.73
CA ALA A 294 -0.23 7.98 -23.07
C ALA A 294 0.15 9.38 -22.53
N ILE A 295 1.02 9.47 -21.54
CA ILE A 295 1.48 10.77 -21.02
C ILE A 295 2.38 11.44 -22.06
N LYS A 296 1.90 12.52 -22.67
CA LYS A 296 2.62 13.24 -23.74
C LYS A 296 4.03 13.68 -23.33
N ASP A 297 4.21 14.07 -22.06
CA ASP A 297 5.50 14.50 -21.52
C ASP A 297 6.54 13.36 -21.45
N ASN A 298 6.15 12.10 -21.61
CA ASN A 298 7.02 10.95 -21.58
C ASN A 298 7.74 10.67 -22.92
N ALA A 299 7.40 11.39 -23.98
CA ALA A 299 8.03 11.21 -25.29
C ALA A 299 9.56 11.30 -25.20
N GLY A 300 10.24 10.21 -25.60
CA GLY A 300 11.71 10.12 -25.58
C GLY A 300 12.35 9.93 -24.19
N LYS A 301 11.56 9.75 -23.12
CA LYS A 301 12.06 9.57 -21.74
C LYS A 301 11.98 8.12 -21.25
N LEU A 302 11.12 7.30 -21.86
CA LEU A 302 10.92 5.92 -21.45
C LEU A 302 12.12 5.05 -21.82
N VAL A 303 12.50 4.17 -20.92
CA VAL A 303 13.56 3.18 -21.08
C VAL A 303 12.90 1.80 -21.03
N TYR A 304 13.15 0.98 -22.04
CA TYR A 304 12.63 -0.38 -22.16
C TYR A 304 13.75 -1.40 -21.86
N GLY A 305 13.41 -2.67 -21.86
CA GLY A 305 14.35 -3.76 -21.56
C GLY A 305 14.54 -3.95 -20.06
N TYR A 306 13.43 -4.02 -19.29
CA TYR A 306 13.47 -4.21 -17.84
C TYR A 306 14.02 -5.59 -17.48
N ASP A 307 15.12 -5.64 -16.71
CA ASP A 307 15.88 -6.86 -16.37
C ASP A 307 16.03 -7.12 -14.86
N GLN A 308 15.35 -6.31 -14.02
CA GLN A 308 15.48 -6.37 -12.56
C GLN A 308 14.54 -7.40 -11.90
N ALA A 309 13.63 -8.02 -12.65
CA ALA A 309 12.76 -9.05 -12.14
C ALA A 309 13.55 -10.31 -11.74
N VAL A 310 13.12 -10.97 -10.66
CA VAL A 310 13.61 -12.29 -10.26
C VAL A 310 13.08 -13.31 -11.25
N GLU A 311 13.88 -14.34 -11.56
CA GLU A 311 13.50 -15.42 -12.47
C GLU A 311 12.15 -16.04 -12.07
N GLY A 312 11.29 -16.25 -13.05
CA GLY A 312 9.90 -16.73 -12.84
C GLY A 312 8.88 -15.65 -12.50
N THR A 313 9.31 -14.37 -12.44
CA THR A 313 8.44 -13.21 -12.33
C THR A 313 8.80 -12.18 -13.39
N SER A 314 7.90 -11.23 -13.69
CA SER A 314 8.19 -10.17 -14.65
C SER A 314 7.27 -8.97 -14.45
N ASP A 315 7.74 -7.80 -14.92
CA ASP A 315 6.86 -6.68 -15.25
C ASP A 315 6.51 -6.80 -16.75
N PRO A 316 5.24 -7.05 -17.10
CA PRO A 316 4.85 -7.26 -18.50
C PRO A 316 4.94 -5.98 -19.35
N SER A 317 5.14 -4.82 -18.74
CA SER A 317 5.29 -3.54 -19.47
C SER A 317 6.60 -3.45 -20.25
N ASP A 318 7.65 -4.18 -19.83
CA ASP A 318 9.03 -4.03 -20.29
C ASP A 318 9.66 -2.66 -20.02
N ILE A 319 8.96 -1.75 -19.31
CA ILE A 319 9.46 -0.42 -18.98
C ILE A 319 10.32 -0.48 -17.72
N ASN A 320 11.56 -0.01 -17.83
CA ASN A 320 12.40 0.23 -16.67
C ASN A 320 11.97 1.54 -15.98
N ALA A 321 11.02 1.45 -15.05
CA ALA A 321 10.43 2.59 -14.37
C ALA A 321 11.47 3.48 -13.71
N VAL A 322 12.46 2.88 -13.01
CA VAL A 322 13.53 3.63 -12.31
C VAL A 322 14.40 4.41 -13.29
N ALA A 323 14.82 3.78 -14.39
CA ALA A 323 15.62 4.45 -15.40
C ALA A 323 14.81 5.54 -16.16
N SER A 324 13.55 5.25 -16.44
CA SER A 324 12.64 6.23 -17.09
C SER A 324 12.38 7.43 -16.17
N ALA A 325 12.14 7.22 -14.89
CA ALA A 325 11.95 8.32 -13.93
C ALA A 325 13.19 9.20 -13.80
N LYS A 326 14.41 8.63 -13.84
CA LYS A 326 15.68 9.40 -13.90
C LYS A 326 15.77 10.29 -15.14
N ASN A 327 15.13 9.91 -16.24
CA ASN A 327 15.02 10.74 -17.44
C ASN A 327 13.87 11.77 -17.35
N GLY A 328 13.19 11.84 -16.21
CA GLY A 328 12.05 12.73 -15.98
C GLY A 328 10.74 12.22 -16.59
N ALA A 329 10.60 10.91 -16.81
CA ALA A 329 9.33 10.31 -17.17
C ALA A 329 8.40 10.23 -15.95
N LYS A 330 7.12 10.39 -16.19
CA LYS A 330 6.03 10.19 -15.23
C LYS A 330 5.54 8.75 -15.38
N ILE A 331 5.65 7.96 -14.33
CA ILE A 331 5.26 6.54 -14.37
C ILE A 331 3.87 6.39 -13.79
N VAL A 332 3.03 5.62 -14.45
CA VAL A 332 1.76 5.14 -13.91
C VAL A 332 1.91 3.66 -13.59
N TYR A 333 1.60 3.26 -12.38
CA TYR A 333 1.66 1.87 -11.94
C TYR A 333 0.27 1.23 -11.97
N LYS A 334 0.21 -0.07 -12.23
CA LYS A 334 -1.04 -0.84 -12.18
C LYS A 334 -1.63 -0.80 -10.78
N ASP A 335 -2.96 -0.72 -10.73
CA ASP A 335 -3.72 -0.81 -9.50
C ASP A 335 -5.11 -1.39 -9.81
N ASN A 336 -5.13 -2.71 -9.90
CA ASN A 336 -6.32 -3.51 -10.21
C ASN A 336 -6.94 -4.11 -8.93
N ASN A 337 -6.47 -3.73 -7.74
CA ASN A 337 -6.76 -4.43 -6.50
C ASN A 337 -6.48 -5.94 -6.60
N ASN A 338 -5.37 -6.30 -7.23
CA ASN A 338 -4.99 -7.68 -7.48
C ASN A 338 -3.46 -7.82 -7.49
N SER A 339 -2.88 -8.14 -6.33
CA SER A 339 -1.42 -8.26 -6.19
C SER A 339 -0.78 -9.27 -7.14
N THR A 340 -1.55 -10.26 -7.69
CA THR A 340 -1.02 -11.21 -8.70
C THR A 340 -0.72 -10.52 -10.02
N GLU A 341 -1.54 -9.55 -10.41
CA GLU A 341 -1.40 -8.80 -11.65
C GLU A 341 -0.52 -7.56 -11.46
N ASP A 342 -0.56 -6.99 -10.25
CA ASP A 342 0.02 -5.70 -9.95
C ASP A 342 1.48 -5.78 -9.49
N PHE A 343 2.00 -6.94 -9.05
CA PHE A 343 3.33 -7.05 -8.48
C PHE A 343 4.18 -8.15 -9.10
N HIS A 344 5.49 -7.91 -9.11
CA HIS A 344 6.52 -8.91 -9.38
C HIS A 344 7.62 -8.85 -8.30
N LEU A 345 8.47 -9.88 -8.23
CA LEU A 345 9.68 -9.83 -7.40
C LEU A 345 10.79 -9.10 -8.15
N ARG A 346 11.37 -8.10 -7.49
CA ARG A 346 12.55 -7.38 -7.94
C ARG A 346 13.78 -7.83 -7.17
N LYS A 347 14.92 -7.96 -7.86
CA LYS A 347 16.19 -8.45 -7.30
C LYS A 347 16.76 -7.57 -6.21
N THR A 348 16.48 -6.28 -6.26
CA THR A 348 16.97 -5.29 -5.29
C THR A 348 15.91 -4.24 -5.04
N TRP A 349 15.99 -3.55 -3.92
CA TRP A 349 15.22 -2.36 -3.64
C TRP A 349 15.48 -1.29 -4.70
N SER A 350 14.43 -0.57 -5.16
CA SER A 350 14.59 0.41 -6.25
C SER A 350 15.35 1.67 -5.80
N LEU A 351 15.24 2.04 -4.54
CA LEU A 351 15.57 3.36 -4.00
C LEU A 351 15.08 4.51 -4.92
N LYS A 352 14.71 5.64 -4.38
CA LYS A 352 14.25 6.76 -5.20
C LYS A 352 15.22 7.12 -6.33
#